data_a8025917273e5dbdfa89bfce85796f6a
#
_entry.id   a8025917273e5dbdfa89bfce85796f6a
#
_cell.length_a   1.000
_cell.length_b   1.000
_cell.length_c   1.000
_cell.angle_alpha   90.00
_cell.angle_beta   90.00
_cell.angle_gamma   90.00
#
_symmetry.space_group_name_H-M   'P 1'
#
loop_
_entity.id
_entity.type
_entity.pdbx_description
1 polymer ?
#
loop_
_entity_poly.entity_id
_entity_poly.type
_entity_poly.pdbx_seq_one_letter_code
_entity_poly.pdbx_strand_id
1 'polypeptide(L)'
;ASFYDLKNKRVFITGGGSGIGAAITEAFLAQGSLVSFVQRSDASIFCDQMEKKYQNRPYFIQCDISDISALNKGVDEAKEKNGPIEVLVNNAANDVRHSTLEVSEQFWDNSQALNLKAYFFSCQKVLHGMIEAMSGSIINMSSISYMMGNAGYPSYVTANSGINGMTRALAREFGVYKIRVNAIAPGWVMTEKQKEMWVSPELLDAHIKRQCLKDLLLPDDIVDSVLFLASDSSKSITGQLLAVDGGVVTTG
;
A
#
# COMPACT_ATOMS: atom_id res chain seq x y z
N ALA A 1 14.92 -3.85 9.22
CA ALA A 1 15.00 -5.31 9.43
C ALA A 1 15.55 -6.02 8.19
N SER A 2 16.07 -7.26 8.34
CA SER A 2 16.54 -8.08 7.22
C SER A 2 15.70 -9.36 7.14
N PHE A 3 15.13 -9.63 5.96
CA PHE A 3 14.31 -10.78 5.65
C PHE A 3 14.91 -11.51 4.44
N TYR A 4 15.75 -12.51 4.70
CA TYR A 4 16.56 -13.19 3.66
C TYR A 4 15.71 -13.89 2.58
N ASP A 5 14.49 -14.30 2.93
CA ASP A 5 13.52 -14.93 2.04
C ASP A 5 12.88 -13.96 1.02
N LEU A 6 13.08 -12.64 1.22
CA LEU A 6 12.66 -11.62 0.26
C LEU A 6 13.65 -11.43 -0.90
N LYS A 7 14.84 -11.99 -0.82
CA LYS A 7 15.80 -11.93 -1.92
C LYS A 7 15.24 -12.63 -3.16
N ASN A 8 15.31 -11.93 -4.30
CA ASN A 8 14.76 -12.34 -5.60
C ASN A 8 13.22 -12.49 -5.64
N LYS A 9 12.49 -12.12 -4.59
CA LYS A 9 11.02 -12.06 -4.64
C LYS A 9 10.54 -11.04 -5.66
N ARG A 10 9.54 -11.41 -6.43
CA ARG A 10 8.90 -10.56 -7.46
C ARG A 10 7.76 -9.79 -6.81
N VAL A 11 8.01 -8.51 -6.61
CA VAL A 11 7.13 -7.60 -5.89
C VAL A 11 6.46 -6.64 -6.86
N PHE A 12 5.15 -6.47 -6.75
CA PHE A 12 4.40 -5.46 -7.47
C PHE A 12 3.78 -4.46 -6.51
N ILE A 13 4.01 -3.15 -6.75
CA ILE A 13 3.57 -2.07 -5.86
C ILE A 13 2.74 -1.07 -6.65
N THR A 14 1.57 -0.68 -6.16
CA THR A 14 0.85 0.47 -6.70
C THR A 14 1.30 1.75 -6.01
N GLY A 15 1.68 2.78 -6.77
CA GLY A 15 2.18 4.05 -6.23
C GLY A 15 3.59 3.94 -5.64
N GLY A 16 4.49 3.18 -6.28
CA GLY A 16 5.79 2.83 -5.71
C GLY A 16 6.91 3.88 -5.82
N GLY A 17 6.68 5.03 -6.43
CA GLY A 17 7.74 6.02 -6.70
C GLY A 17 7.66 7.31 -5.87
N SER A 18 6.77 7.41 -4.87
CA SER A 18 6.65 8.58 -4.01
C SER A 18 6.12 8.22 -2.61
N GLY A 19 6.40 9.06 -1.62
CA GLY A 19 5.89 8.93 -0.26
C GLY A 19 6.17 7.55 0.37
N ILE A 20 5.15 6.95 0.98
CA ILE A 20 5.25 5.62 1.60
C ILE A 20 5.63 4.57 0.56
N GLY A 21 5.07 4.65 -0.66
CA GLY A 21 5.36 3.69 -1.72
C GLY A 21 6.82 3.70 -2.16
N ALA A 22 7.47 4.87 -2.23
CA ALA A 22 8.89 4.97 -2.52
C ALA A 22 9.76 4.31 -1.44
N ALA A 23 9.45 4.55 -0.17
CA ALA A 23 10.14 3.91 0.95
C ALA A 23 9.96 2.37 0.92
N ILE A 24 8.75 1.88 0.60
CA ILE A 24 8.48 0.44 0.44
C ILE A 24 9.30 -0.13 -0.74
N THR A 25 9.31 0.55 -1.90
CA THR A 25 10.09 0.13 -3.07
C THR A 25 11.57 0.03 -2.72
N GLU A 26 12.12 1.06 -2.10
CA GLU A 26 13.51 1.11 -1.66
C GLU A 26 13.84 -0.04 -0.70
N ALA A 27 12.99 -0.30 0.26
CA ALA A 27 13.20 -1.35 1.24
C ALA A 27 13.21 -2.75 0.62
N PHE A 28 12.32 -3.04 -0.33
CA PHE A 28 12.37 -4.31 -1.06
C PHE A 28 13.63 -4.45 -1.92
N LEU A 29 14.08 -3.36 -2.56
CA LEU A 29 15.35 -3.37 -3.29
C LEU A 29 16.54 -3.64 -2.35
N ALA A 30 16.53 -3.07 -1.15
CA ALA A 30 17.56 -3.33 -0.13
C ALA A 30 17.57 -4.80 0.36
N GLN A 31 16.43 -5.53 0.29
CA GLN A 31 16.37 -6.97 0.52
C GLN A 31 16.82 -7.78 -0.70
N GLY A 32 17.10 -7.14 -1.84
CA GLY A 32 17.45 -7.82 -3.09
C GLY A 32 16.24 -8.37 -3.87
N SER A 33 15.04 -7.84 -3.63
CA SER A 33 13.84 -8.19 -4.37
C SER A 33 13.83 -7.59 -5.78
N LEU A 34 13.09 -8.20 -6.71
CA LEU A 34 12.81 -7.68 -8.04
C LEU A 34 11.50 -6.86 -7.96
N VAL A 35 11.61 -5.55 -7.98
CA VAL A 35 10.46 -4.66 -7.80
C VAL A 35 9.95 -4.12 -9.13
N SER A 36 8.66 -4.30 -9.39
CA SER A 36 7.91 -3.55 -10.41
C SER A 36 6.88 -2.67 -9.72
N PHE A 37 6.65 -1.47 -10.22
CA PHE A 37 5.60 -0.62 -9.69
C PHE A 37 4.91 0.21 -10.75
N VAL A 38 3.67 0.58 -10.46
CA VAL A 38 2.86 1.48 -11.28
C VAL A 38 2.60 2.78 -10.55
N GLN A 39 2.62 3.89 -11.28
CA GLN A 39 2.10 5.18 -10.82
C GLN A 39 1.79 6.10 -12.00
N ARG A 40 1.01 7.15 -11.74
CA ARG A 40 0.53 8.08 -12.78
C ARG A 40 1.60 9.06 -13.25
N SER A 41 2.38 9.63 -12.32
CA SER A 41 3.47 10.56 -12.63
C SER A 41 4.75 9.81 -12.99
N ASP A 42 5.63 10.47 -13.76
CA ASP A 42 6.95 9.92 -14.06
C ASP A 42 7.78 9.68 -12.79
N ALA A 43 8.46 8.53 -12.75
CA ALA A 43 9.33 8.10 -11.65
C ALA A 43 10.74 7.74 -12.10
N SER A 44 11.14 8.16 -13.31
CA SER A 44 12.43 7.78 -13.90
C SER A 44 13.60 8.22 -13.02
N ILE A 45 13.55 9.43 -12.47
CA ILE A 45 14.60 9.96 -11.58
C ILE A 45 14.73 9.08 -10.31
N PHE A 46 13.60 8.69 -9.71
CA PHE A 46 13.61 7.79 -8.56
C PHE A 46 14.22 6.43 -8.92
N CYS A 47 13.86 5.86 -10.07
CA CYS A 47 14.44 4.60 -10.54
C CYS A 47 15.95 4.70 -10.74
N ASP A 48 16.45 5.80 -11.31
CA ASP A 48 17.89 6.06 -11.49
C ASP A 48 18.64 6.16 -10.16
N GLN A 49 18.02 6.78 -9.17
CA GLN A 49 18.57 6.87 -7.80
C GLN A 49 18.67 5.48 -7.15
N MET A 50 17.62 4.66 -7.28
CA MET A 50 17.58 3.30 -6.74
C MET A 50 18.62 2.40 -7.41
N GLU A 51 18.76 2.48 -8.73
CA GLU A 51 19.76 1.74 -9.47
C GLU A 51 21.19 2.07 -9.02
N LYS A 52 21.48 3.36 -8.84
CA LYS A 52 22.80 3.79 -8.31
C LYS A 52 23.07 3.28 -6.89
N LYS A 53 22.03 3.24 -6.04
CA LYS A 53 22.16 2.88 -4.62
C LYS A 53 22.26 1.38 -4.41
N TYR A 54 21.45 0.59 -5.13
CA TYR A 54 21.28 -0.84 -4.90
C TYR A 54 21.79 -1.72 -6.04
N GLN A 55 22.26 -1.14 -7.15
CA GLN A 55 22.61 -1.85 -8.38
C GLN A 55 21.46 -2.74 -8.89
N ASN A 56 20.24 -2.32 -8.56
CA ASN A 56 19.00 -3.00 -8.90
C ASN A 56 17.94 -1.93 -9.22
N ARG A 57 17.62 -1.78 -10.51
CA ARG A 57 16.66 -0.78 -10.97
C ARG A 57 15.24 -1.32 -10.84
N PRO A 58 14.33 -0.66 -10.11
CA PRO A 58 12.94 -1.04 -10.13
C PRO A 58 12.32 -0.80 -11.50
N TYR A 59 11.41 -1.69 -11.92
CA TYR A 59 10.70 -1.55 -13.19
C TYR A 59 9.47 -0.68 -13.02
N PHE A 60 9.55 0.54 -13.53
CA PHE A 60 8.47 1.51 -13.48
C PHE A 60 7.58 1.41 -14.72
N ILE A 61 6.26 1.42 -14.51
CA ILE A 61 5.23 1.43 -15.54
C ILE A 61 4.30 2.60 -15.26
N GLN A 62 4.20 3.54 -16.21
CA GLN A 62 3.29 4.68 -16.05
C GLN A 62 1.84 4.21 -16.25
N CYS A 63 1.02 4.36 -15.20
CA CYS A 63 -0.35 3.86 -15.20
C CYS A 63 -1.23 4.65 -14.22
N ASP A 64 -2.45 4.97 -14.65
CA ASP A 64 -3.53 5.37 -13.75
C ASP A 64 -4.29 4.10 -13.34
N ILE A 65 -4.17 3.72 -12.07
CA ILE A 65 -4.78 2.48 -11.56
C ILE A 65 -6.30 2.54 -11.47
N SER A 66 -6.92 3.71 -11.60
CA SER A 66 -8.39 3.84 -11.68
C SER A 66 -8.94 3.29 -13.01
N ASP A 67 -8.10 3.24 -14.06
CA ASP A 67 -8.34 2.48 -15.28
C ASP A 67 -7.88 1.02 -15.08
N ILE A 68 -8.86 0.14 -14.89
CA ILE A 68 -8.59 -1.30 -14.63
C ILE A 68 -7.91 -1.98 -15.83
N SER A 69 -8.19 -1.54 -17.07
CA SER A 69 -7.51 -2.09 -18.25
C SER A 69 -6.04 -1.73 -18.25
N ALA A 70 -5.70 -0.47 -17.94
CA ALA A 70 -4.32 -0.02 -17.81
C ALA A 70 -3.60 -0.73 -16.65
N LEU A 71 -4.26 -0.87 -15.48
CA LEU A 71 -3.71 -1.60 -14.34
C LEU A 71 -3.39 -3.07 -14.70
N ASN A 72 -4.32 -3.75 -15.35
CA ASN A 72 -4.12 -5.15 -15.77
C ASN A 72 -2.94 -5.30 -16.74
N LYS A 73 -2.80 -4.39 -17.72
CA LYS A 73 -1.64 -4.35 -18.61
C LYS A 73 -0.34 -4.13 -17.85
N GLY A 74 -0.33 -3.20 -16.89
CA GLY A 74 0.85 -2.95 -16.05
C GLY A 74 1.27 -4.18 -15.24
N VAL A 75 0.32 -4.96 -14.70
CA VAL A 75 0.64 -6.24 -14.03
C VAL A 75 1.20 -7.26 -15.03
N ASP A 76 0.65 -7.35 -16.25
CA ASP A 76 1.16 -8.26 -17.27
C ASP A 76 2.57 -7.88 -17.71
N GLU A 77 2.87 -6.60 -17.96
CA GLU A 77 4.23 -6.11 -18.25
C GLU A 77 5.22 -6.43 -17.11
N ALA A 78 4.80 -6.26 -15.85
CA ALA A 78 5.62 -6.61 -14.70
C ALA A 78 5.92 -8.12 -14.63
N LYS A 79 4.93 -8.96 -14.97
CA LYS A 79 5.10 -10.42 -15.06
C LYS A 79 6.04 -10.83 -16.20
N GLU A 80 5.93 -10.18 -17.35
CA GLU A 80 6.83 -10.41 -18.50
C GLU A 80 8.28 -10.03 -18.14
N LYS A 81 8.45 -8.93 -17.43
CA LYS A 81 9.77 -8.42 -17.03
C LYS A 81 10.46 -9.25 -15.98
N ASN A 82 9.76 -9.56 -14.88
CA ASN A 82 10.35 -10.14 -13.67
C ASN A 82 9.83 -11.55 -13.33
N GLY A 83 8.81 -12.04 -14.01
CA GLY A 83 8.14 -13.31 -13.71
C GLY A 83 6.88 -13.15 -12.83
N PRO A 84 6.24 -14.26 -12.44
CA PRO A 84 4.99 -14.25 -11.68
C PRO A 84 5.12 -13.47 -10.37
N ILE A 85 4.12 -12.61 -10.06
CA ILE A 85 4.12 -11.79 -8.85
C ILE A 85 3.92 -12.67 -7.61
N GLU A 86 4.82 -12.56 -6.64
CA GLU A 86 4.78 -13.28 -5.36
C GLU A 86 4.31 -12.41 -4.22
N VAL A 87 4.57 -11.09 -4.31
CA VAL A 87 4.13 -10.11 -3.32
C VAL A 87 3.42 -8.96 -4.04
N LEU A 88 2.21 -8.65 -3.60
CA LEU A 88 1.47 -7.46 -4.03
C LEU A 88 1.37 -6.47 -2.87
N VAL A 89 1.73 -5.20 -3.12
CA VAL A 89 1.47 -4.11 -2.18
C VAL A 89 0.55 -3.09 -2.85
N ASN A 90 -0.70 -3.07 -2.44
CA ASN A 90 -1.66 -2.04 -2.80
C ASN A 90 -1.45 -0.82 -1.89
N ASN A 91 -0.84 0.25 -2.45
CA ASN A 91 -0.48 1.44 -1.68
C ASN A 91 -1.01 2.75 -2.29
N ALA A 92 -1.21 2.82 -3.61
CA ALA A 92 -1.66 4.05 -4.24
C ALA A 92 -3.03 4.50 -3.74
N ALA A 93 -3.11 5.70 -3.19
CA ALA A 93 -4.33 6.27 -2.63
C ALA A 93 -4.35 7.80 -2.76
N ASN A 94 -5.53 8.39 -2.57
CA ASN A 94 -5.70 9.84 -2.51
C ASN A 94 -6.74 10.21 -1.45
N ASP A 95 -6.32 11.06 -0.50
CA ASP A 95 -7.07 11.47 0.68
C ASP A 95 -7.65 12.90 0.56
N VAL A 96 -8.09 13.30 -0.63
CA VAL A 96 -8.65 14.63 -0.88
C VAL A 96 -9.82 14.91 0.06
N ARG A 97 -9.72 16.04 0.77
CA ARG A 97 -10.75 16.51 1.70
C ARG A 97 -11.94 17.06 0.92
N HIS A 98 -13.14 16.85 1.44
CA HIS A 98 -14.39 17.33 0.83
C HIS A 98 -15.51 17.46 1.84
N SER A 99 -16.46 18.37 1.57
CA SER A 99 -17.72 18.45 2.30
C SER A 99 -18.63 17.29 1.91
N THR A 100 -19.29 16.67 2.89
CA THR A 100 -20.29 15.64 2.61
C THR A 100 -21.49 16.17 1.84
N LEU A 101 -21.87 17.45 2.10
CA LEU A 101 -23.04 18.07 1.48
C LEU A 101 -22.80 18.53 0.03
N GLU A 102 -21.54 18.71 -0.36
CA GLU A 102 -21.15 19.27 -1.67
C GLU A 102 -20.49 18.25 -2.60
N VAL A 103 -20.18 17.05 -2.10
CA VAL A 103 -19.52 16.03 -2.91
C VAL A 103 -20.45 15.56 -4.03
N SER A 104 -19.94 15.56 -5.27
CA SER A 104 -20.67 15.02 -6.41
C SER A 104 -20.54 13.49 -6.49
N GLU A 105 -21.51 12.84 -7.15
CA GLU A 105 -21.47 11.43 -7.48
C GLU A 105 -20.17 11.07 -8.23
N GLN A 106 -19.79 11.87 -9.22
CA GLN A 106 -18.55 11.67 -9.98
C GLN A 106 -17.30 11.72 -9.09
N PHE A 107 -17.23 12.65 -8.13
CA PHE A 107 -16.11 12.69 -7.17
C PHE A 107 -16.08 11.43 -6.31
N TRP A 108 -17.25 11.01 -5.83
CA TRP A 108 -17.37 9.76 -5.05
C TRP A 108 -16.89 8.57 -5.87
N ASP A 109 -17.38 8.39 -7.09
CA ASP A 109 -17.02 7.27 -7.97
C ASP A 109 -15.52 7.26 -8.27
N ASN A 110 -14.93 8.40 -8.59
CA ASN A 110 -13.49 8.54 -8.80
C ASN A 110 -12.69 8.17 -7.55
N SER A 111 -13.16 8.58 -6.37
CA SER A 111 -12.52 8.24 -5.10
C SER A 111 -12.58 6.74 -4.83
N GLN A 112 -13.73 6.08 -5.04
CA GLN A 112 -13.85 4.64 -4.87
C GLN A 112 -13.08 3.86 -5.94
N ALA A 113 -13.06 4.35 -7.18
CA ALA A 113 -12.29 3.75 -8.27
C ALA A 113 -10.80 3.65 -7.93
N LEU A 114 -10.23 4.71 -7.37
CA LEU A 114 -8.82 4.76 -7.00
C LEU A 114 -8.55 4.02 -5.68
N ASN A 115 -9.29 4.33 -4.61
CA ASN A 115 -8.95 3.95 -3.25
C ASN A 115 -9.46 2.55 -2.85
N LEU A 116 -10.38 1.93 -3.61
CA LEU A 116 -10.94 0.61 -3.29
C LEU A 116 -11.01 -0.31 -4.50
N LYS A 117 -11.65 0.12 -5.61
CA LYS A 117 -11.86 -0.73 -6.78
C LYS A 117 -10.54 -1.21 -7.38
N ALA A 118 -9.54 -0.32 -7.51
CA ALA A 118 -8.21 -0.66 -8.01
C ALA A 118 -7.53 -1.76 -7.17
N TYR A 119 -7.68 -1.71 -5.85
CA TYR A 119 -7.15 -2.71 -4.92
C TYR A 119 -7.75 -4.10 -5.15
N PHE A 120 -9.08 -4.15 -5.36
CA PHE A 120 -9.74 -5.42 -5.65
C PHE A 120 -9.21 -6.04 -6.95
N PHE A 121 -9.15 -5.25 -8.03
CA PHE A 121 -8.75 -5.76 -9.34
C PHE A 121 -7.27 -6.08 -9.46
N SER A 122 -6.39 -5.37 -8.73
CA SER A 122 -4.98 -5.77 -8.63
C SER A 122 -4.82 -7.10 -7.89
N CYS A 123 -5.56 -7.32 -6.78
CA CYS A 123 -5.62 -8.61 -6.11
C CYS A 123 -6.09 -9.70 -7.07
N GLN A 124 -7.23 -9.50 -7.74
CA GLN A 124 -7.79 -10.48 -8.69
C GLN A 124 -6.77 -10.85 -9.78
N LYS A 125 -6.04 -9.86 -10.32
CA LYS A 125 -5.09 -10.07 -11.41
C LYS A 125 -3.89 -10.91 -11.00
N VAL A 126 -3.35 -10.75 -9.78
CA VAL A 126 -2.18 -11.51 -9.31
C VAL A 126 -2.56 -12.89 -8.75
N LEU A 127 -3.77 -13.05 -8.24
CA LEU A 127 -4.24 -14.27 -7.59
C LEU A 127 -4.14 -15.51 -8.50
N HIS A 128 -4.37 -15.40 -9.81
CA HIS A 128 -4.22 -16.53 -10.73
C HIS A 128 -2.82 -17.17 -10.64
N GLY A 129 -1.76 -16.37 -10.73
CA GLY A 129 -0.40 -16.88 -10.62
C GLY A 129 -0.04 -17.35 -9.20
N MET A 130 -0.57 -16.70 -8.16
CA MET A 130 -0.35 -17.11 -6.78
C MET A 130 -1.04 -18.46 -6.46
N ILE A 131 -2.22 -18.73 -7.03
CA ILE A 131 -2.94 -20.02 -6.92
C ILE A 131 -2.10 -21.13 -7.56
N GLU A 132 -1.63 -20.92 -8.79
CA GLU A 132 -0.77 -21.88 -9.50
C GLU A 132 0.51 -22.19 -8.72
N ALA A 133 1.11 -21.18 -8.10
CA ALA A 133 2.31 -21.30 -7.28
C ALA A 133 2.05 -21.88 -5.87
N MET A 134 0.79 -22.00 -5.43
CA MET A 134 0.41 -22.34 -4.05
C MET A 134 1.13 -21.46 -3.02
N SER A 135 1.31 -20.17 -3.32
CA SER A 135 2.07 -19.23 -2.50
C SER A 135 1.77 -17.78 -2.92
N GLY A 136 1.70 -16.87 -1.96
CA GLY A 136 1.57 -15.44 -2.23
C GLY A 136 1.39 -14.62 -0.95
N SER A 137 1.77 -13.34 -1.02
CA SER A 137 1.47 -12.36 0.03
C SER A 137 0.89 -11.09 -0.57
N ILE A 138 -0.28 -10.68 -0.10
CA ILE A 138 -0.97 -9.45 -0.48
C ILE A 138 -1.03 -8.54 0.73
N ILE A 139 -0.52 -7.32 0.59
CA ILE A 139 -0.54 -6.29 1.63
C ILE A 139 -1.35 -5.11 1.11
N ASN A 140 -2.46 -4.79 1.77
CA ASN A 140 -3.33 -3.68 1.43
C ASN A 140 -3.08 -2.52 2.39
N MET A 141 -2.65 -1.36 1.88
CA MET A 141 -2.53 -0.16 2.70
C MET A 141 -3.92 0.41 2.94
N SER A 142 -4.34 0.42 4.19
CA SER A 142 -5.53 1.07 4.71
C SER A 142 -5.15 2.39 5.41
N SER A 143 -5.91 2.82 6.39
CA SER A 143 -5.63 4.00 7.21
C SER A 143 -6.34 3.89 8.55
N ILE A 144 -5.77 4.43 9.61
CA ILE A 144 -6.49 4.58 10.89
C ILE A 144 -7.66 5.57 10.81
N SER A 145 -7.78 6.34 9.73
CA SER A 145 -8.81 7.37 9.57
C SER A 145 -10.24 6.85 9.76
N TYR A 146 -10.53 5.63 9.30
CA TYR A 146 -11.84 5.02 9.49
C TYR A 146 -12.06 4.56 10.94
N MET A 147 -11.01 4.13 11.64
CA MET A 147 -11.08 3.72 13.04
C MET A 147 -11.30 4.91 13.97
N MET A 148 -10.78 6.07 13.58
CA MET A 148 -10.94 7.33 14.31
C MET A 148 -12.27 8.03 13.99
N GLY A 149 -12.99 7.62 12.95
CA GLY A 149 -14.18 8.33 12.47
C GLY A 149 -13.88 9.75 11.99
N ASN A 150 -12.74 9.95 11.31
CA ASN A 150 -12.32 11.28 10.89
C ASN A 150 -13.30 11.93 9.91
N ALA A 151 -13.69 13.17 10.19
CA ALA A 151 -14.51 14.00 9.33
C ALA A 151 -13.71 14.61 8.16
N GLY A 152 -14.42 15.16 7.16
CA GLY A 152 -13.85 15.95 6.07
C GLY A 152 -13.38 15.16 4.85
N TYR A 153 -13.56 13.84 4.81
CA TYR A 153 -13.28 12.97 3.67
C TYR A 153 -13.95 11.58 3.77
N PRO A 154 -15.28 11.54 3.93
CA PRO A 154 -16.01 10.30 4.13
C PRO A 154 -15.83 9.28 2.99
N SER A 155 -15.60 9.71 1.74
CA SER A 155 -15.31 8.78 0.62
C SER A 155 -14.03 7.98 0.84
N TYR A 156 -12.96 8.62 1.33
CA TYR A 156 -11.71 7.97 1.67
C TYR A 156 -11.84 7.04 2.89
N VAL A 157 -12.53 7.50 3.93
CA VAL A 157 -12.83 6.71 5.13
C VAL A 157 -13.61 5.44 4.79
N THR A 158 -14.62 5.57 3.91
CA THR A 158 -15.42 4.43 3.42
C THR A 158 -14.54 3.42 2.66
N ALA A 159 -13.69 3.90 1.74
CA ALA A 159 -12.80 3.03 0.98
C ALA A 159 -11.85 2.24 1.91
N ASN A 160 -11.24 2.92 2.90
CA ASN A 160 -10.34 2.26 3.85
C ASN A 160 -11.04 1.24 4.75
N SER A 161 -12.29 1.49 5.15
CA SER A 161 -13.13 0.49 5.82
C SER A 161 -13.40 -0.71 4.90
N GLY A 162 -13.73 -0.47 3.63
CA GLY A 162 -13.95 -1.49 2.60
C GLY A 162 -12.72 -2.36 2.35
N ILE A 163 -11.51 -1.78 2.34
CA ILE A 163 -10.24 -2.52 2.22
C ILE A 163 -10.12 -3.59 3.31
N ASN A 164 -10.52 -3.30 4.55
CA ASN A 164 -10.42 -4.27 5.64
C ASN A 164 -11.41 -5.42 5.47
N GLY A 165 -12.64 -5.14 5.04
CA GLY A 165 -13.64 -6.18 4.70
C GLY A 165 -13.13 -7.06 3.56
N MET A 166 -12.62 -6.46 2.48
CA MET A 166 -12.02 -7.14 1.34
C MET A 166 -10.83 -8.02 1.76
N THR A 167 -9.92 -7.49 2.58
CA THR A 167 -8.75 -8.22 3.09
C THR A 167 -9.16 -9.51 3.79
N ARG A 168 -10.15 -9.45 4.68
CA ARG A 168 -10.67 -10.61 5.42
C ARG A 168 -11.35 -11.63 4.50
N ALA A 169 -12.13 -11.16 3.53
CA ALA A 169 -12.81 -12.02 2.56
C ALA A 169 -11.80 -12.79 1.69
N LEU A 170 -10.83 -12.08 1.10
CA LEU A 170 -9.79 -12.69 0.27
C LEU A 170 -8.90 -13.65 1.08
N ALA A 171 -8.54 -13.30 2.32
CA ALA A 171 -7.79 -14.19 3.20
C ALA A 171 -8.53 -15.51 3.46
N ARG A 172 -9.85 -15.45 3.66
CA ARG A 172 -10.70 -16.63 3.88
C ARG A 172 -10.82 -17.49 2.63
N GLU A 173 -10.99 -16.86 1.47
CA GLU A 173 -11.20 -17.55 0.20
C GLU A 173 -9.91 -18.21 -0.31
N PHE A 174 -8.77 -17.50 -0.25
CA PHE A 174 -7.53 -17.93 -0.87
C PHE A 174 -6.52 -18.58 0.07
N GLY A 175 -6.80 -18.65 1.37
CA GLY A 175 -5.92 -19.29 2.35
C GLY A 175 -5.65 -20.78 2.07
N VAL A 176 -6.57 -21.48 1.43
CA VAL A 176 -6.41 -22.90 0.99
C VAL A 176 -5.27 -23.06 -0.02
N TYR A 177 -4.91 -21.99 -0.74
CA TYR A 177 -3.79 -21.94 -1.69
C TYR A 177 -2.50 -21.38 -1.05
N LYS A 178 -2.44 -21.28 0.28
CA LYS A 178 -1.32 -20.68 1.02
C LYS A 178 -1.05 -19.22 0.68
N ILE A 179 -2.07 -18.51 0.22
CA ILE A 179 -2.01 -17.07 -0.05
C ILE A 179 -2.44 -16.32 1.20
N ARG A 180 -1.59 -15.41 1.66
CA ARG A 180 -1.87 -14.54 2.81
C ARG A 180 -2.32 -13.17 2.31
N VAL A 181 -3.35 -12.63 2.92
CA VAL A 181 -3.87 -11.28 2.61
C VAL A 181 -4.02 -10.53 3.92
N ASN A 182 -3.26 -9.45 4.09
CA ASN A 182 -3.27 -8.61 5.28
C ASN A 182 -3.40 -7.14 4.92
N ALA A 183 -3.76 -6.32 5.89
CA ALA A 183 -3.80 -4.87 5.74
C ALA A 183 -2.87 -4.20 6.76
N ILE A 184 -2.34 -3.03 6.38
CA ILE A 184 -1.66 -2.10 7.29
C ILE A 184 -2.50 -0.83 7.34
N ALA A 185 -2.70 -0.29 8.52
CA ALA A 185 -3.33 1.01 8.73
C ALA A 185 -2.30 1.99 9.30
N PRO A 186 -1.63 2.78 8.45
CA PRO A 186 -0.73 3.82 8.92
C PRO A 186 -1.49 4.90 9.69
N GLY A 187 -0.76 5.50 10.65
CA GLY A 187 -1.11 6.78 11.25
C GLY A 187 -0.89 7.95 10.28
N TRP A 188 -0.73 9.14 10.84
CA TRP A 188 -0.42 10.32 10.03
C TRP A 188 1.07 10.36 9.70
N VAL A 189 1.43 9.81 8.54
CA VAL A 189 2.81 9.71 8.06
C VAL A 189 3.23 10.99 7.35
N MET A 190 4.36 11.57 7.75
CA MET A 190 4.89 12.83 7.22
C MET A 190 5.57 12.63 5.86
N THR A 191 4.77 12.46 4.82
CA THR A 191 5.23 12.54 3.43
C THR A 191 5.31 14.00 2.98
N GLU A 192 6.07 14.30 1.92
CA GLU A 192 6.14 15.66 1.39
C GLU A 192 4.73 16.19 1.03
N LYS A 193 3.90 15.39 0.38
CA LYS A 193 2.50 15.74 0.08
C LYS A 193 1.72 16.14 1.34
N GLN A 194 1.87 15.38 2.44
CA GLN A 194 1.16 15.69 3.69
C GLN A 194 1.65 17.00 4.30
N LYS A 195 2.96 17.23 4.30
CA LYS A 195 3.57 18.48 4.80
C LYS A 195 3.07 19.70 4.03
N GLU A 196 2.99 19.60 2.69
CA GLU A 196 2.55 20.70 1.83
C GLU A 196 1.04 21.00 1.94
N MET A 197 0.22 19.96 2.08
CA MET A 197 -1.24 20.11 1.96
C MET A 197 -1.98 20.24 3.29
N TRP A 198 -1.52 19.58 4.34
CA TRP A 198 -2.36 19.35 5.52
C TRP A 198 -1.70 19.68 6.86
N VAL A 199 -0.39 19.81 6.93
CA VAL A 199 0.32 20.01 8.20
C VAL A 199 0.26 21.49 8.60
N SER A 200 -0.33 21.78 9.77
CA SER A 200 -0.05 22.99 10.54
C SER A 200 0.57 22.61 11.88
N PRO A 201 1.32 23.51 12.52
CA PRO A 201 1.91 23.24 13.85
C PRO A 201 0.86 22.79 14.88
N GLU A 202 -0.31 23.40 14.87
CA GLU A 202 -1.39 23.13 15.81
C GLU A 202 -2.02 21.75 15.59
N LEU A 203 -2.29 21.39 14.32
CA LEU A 203 -2.84 20.08 13.95
C LEU A 203 -1.85 18.96 14.26
N LEU A 204 -0.56 19.21 13.99
CA LEU A 204 0.50 18.26 14.27
C LEU A 204 0.65 18.01 15.78
N ASP A 205 0.72 19.07 16.59
CA ASP A 205 0.79 18.98 18.04
C ASP A 205 -0.43 18.22 18.62
N ALA A 206 -1.62 18.55 18.14
CA ALA A 206 -2.86 17.85 18.54
C ALA A 206 -2.82 16.36 18.19
N HIS A 207 -2.26 16.01 17.02
CA HIS A 207 -2.12 14.60 16.62
C HIS A 207 -1.09 13.87 17.49
N ILE A 208 0.10 14.44 17.69
CA ILE A 208 1.15 13.86 18.52
C ILE A 208 0.68 13.65 19.97
N LYS A 209 -0.12 14.56 20.51
CA LYS A 209 -0.71 14.37 21.86
C LYS A 209 -1.57 13.12 21.96
N ARG A 210 -2.21 12.69 20.89
CA ARG A 210 -3.03 11.46 20.83
C ARG A 210 -2.19 10.19 20.69
N GLN A 211 -0.97 10.27 20.15
CA GLN A 211 -0.08 9.10 20.06
C GLN A 211 0.42 8.66 21.46
N CYS A 212 0.66 7.38 21.63
CA CYS A 212 1.42 6.85 22.78
C CYS A 212 2.91 7.17 22.62
N LEU A 213 3.47 6.87 21.45
CA LEU A 213 4.83 7.28 21.06
C LEU A 213 4.79 8.70 20.50
N LYS A 214 5.64 9.60 21.02
CA LYS A 214 5.55 11.04 20.73
C LYS A 214 6.39 11.47 19.53
N ASP A 215 6.89 10.53 18.74
CA ASP A 215 7.68 10.79 17.55
C ASP A 215 6.80 10.95 16.31
N LEU A 216 7.29 11.74 15.35
CA LEU A 216 6.65 11.86 14.03
C LEU A 216 6.79 10.54 13.27
N LEU A 217 5.70 10.06 12.69
CA LEU A 217 5.76 8.92 11.79
C LEU A 217 6.29 9.35 10.42
N LEU A 218 7.34 8.71 10.00
CA LEU A 218 7.96 8.86 8.68
C LEU A 218 7.61 7.65 7.78
N PRO A 219 7.76 7.76 6.45
CA PRO A 219 7.54 6.62 5.55
C PRO A 219 8.33 5.37 5.95
N ASP A 220 9.55 5.52 6.48
CA ASP A 220 10.40 4.41 6.91
C ASP A 220 9.82 3.63 8.10
N ASP A 221 9.02 4.25 8.95
CA ASP A 221 8.38 3.58 10.09
C ASP A 221 7.32 2.55 9.67
N ILE A 222 6.82 2.65 8.44
CA ILE A 222 5.83 1.72 7.89
C ILE A 222 6.48 0.50 7.24
N VAL A 223 7.69 0.68 6.74
CA VAL A 223 8.40 -0.25 5.86
C VAL A 223 8.60 -1.64 6.48
N ASP A 224 9.11 -1.70 7.71
CA ASP A 224 9.42 -2.99 8.35
C ASP A 224 8.16 -3.85 8.55
N SER A 225 7.01 -3.22 8.78
CA SER A 225 5.72 -3.92 8.88
C SER A 225 5.31 -4.52 7.53
N VAL A 226 5.56 -3.81 6.42
CA VAL A 226 5.30 -4.32 5.06
C VAL A 226 6.23 -5.49 4.75
N LEU A 227 7.53 -5.35 4.99
CA LEU A 227 8.51 -6.42 4.77
C LEU A 227 8.19 -7.67 5.62
N PHE A 228 7.82 -7.47 6.90
CA PHE A 228 7.39 -8.55 7.78
C PHE A 228 6.18 -9.31 7.22
N LEU A 229 5.13 -8.59 6.80
CA LEU A 229 3.95 -9.23 6.22
C LEU A 229 4.23 -9.86 4.84
N ALA A 230 5.22 -9.40 4.10
CA ALA A 230 5.66 -10.01 2.85
C ALA A 230 6.45 -11.30 3.06
N SER A 231 7.22 -11.40 4.15
CA SER A 231 8.15 -12.48 4.44
C SER A 231 7.48 -13.73 5.05
N ASP A 232 8.21 -14.84 5.06
CA ASP A 232 7.80 -16.10 5.71
C ASP A 232 7.75 -15.97 7.24
N SER A 233 8.34 -14.90 7.82
CA SER A 233 8.23 -14.61 9.25
C SER A 233 6.78 -14.40 9.70
N SER A 234 5.89 -14.06 8.77
CA SER A 234 4.44 -13.89 9.00
C SER A 234 3.58 -15.02 8.39
N LYS A 235 4.16 -16.21 8.14
CA LYS A 235 3.50 -17.35 7.46
C LYS A 235 2.17 -17.81 8.07
N SER A 236 1.94 -17.53 9.35
CA SER A 236 0.70 -17.86 10.05
C SER A 236 -0.23 -16.67 10.26
N ILE A 237 0.06 -15.51 9.61
CA ILE A 237 -0.70 -14.27 9.73
C ILE A 237 -1.43 -14.00 8.42
N THR A 238 -2.77 -14.05 8.45
CA THR A 238 -3.63 -13.68 7.32
C THR A 238 -4.96 -13.13 7.82
N GLY A 239 -5.62 -12.27 7.03
CA GLY A 239 -6.87 -11.62 7.38
C GLY A 239 -6.76 -10.57 8.47
N GLN A 240 -5.53 -10.14 8.81
CA GLN A 240 -5.29 -9.19 9.90
C GLN A 240 -5.12 -7.77 9.38
N LEU A 241 -5.44 -6.82 10.26
CA LEU A 241 -5.12 -5.41 10.13
C LEU A 241 -4.09 -5.04 11.19
N LEU A 242 -2.95 -4.53 10.75
CA LEU A 242 -1.91 -4.02 11.63
C LEU A 242 -1.92 -2.48 11.61
N ALA A 243 -2.26 -1.86 12.74
CA ALA A 243 -2.12 -0.42 12.91
C ALA A 243 -0.64 -0.08 13.17
N VAL A 244 -0.10 0.88 12.39
CA VAL A 244 1.26 1.42 12.55
C VAL A 244 1.11 2.94 12.67
N ASP A 245 0.81 3.41 13.87
CA ASP A 245 0.28 4.76 14.11
C ASP A 245 0.82 5.44 15.38
N GLY A 246 1.85 4.87 15.98
CA GLY A 246 2.40 5.38 17.24
C GLY A 246 1.44 5.21 18.43
N GLY A 247 0.40 4.39 18.31
CA GLY A 247 -0.57 4.14 19.37
C GLY A 247 -1.67 5.20 19.45
N VAL A 248 -2.16 5.71 18.31
CA VAL A 248 -3.34 6.60 18.24
C VAL A 248 -4.62 5.81 18.43
N VAL A 249 -4.73 4.63 17.78
CA VAL A 249 -5.88 3.75 17.95
C VAL A 249 -5.49 2.49 18.70
N THR A 250 -6.41 1.99 19.51
CA THR A 250 -6.29 0.69 20.18
C THR A 250 -7.28 -0.27 19.55
N THR A 251 -6.77 -1.42 19.08
CA THR A 251 -7.57 -2.48 18.48
C THR A 251 -7.59 -3.66 19.44
N GLY A 252 -8.71 -3.90 20.09
CA GLY A 252 -8.89 -5.00 21.03
C GLY A 252 -10.35 -5.16 21.37
#